data_30d944673b158ac76ed50ddbd5c43077
#
_entry.id   30d944673b158ac76ed50ddbd5c43077
#
_cell.length_a   1.000
_cell.length_b   1.000
_cell.length_c   1.000
_cell.angle_alpha   90.00
_cell.angle_beta   90.00
_cell.angle_gamma   90.00
#
_symmetry.space_group_name_H-M   'P 1'
#
loop_
_entity.id
_entity.type
_entity.pdbx_description
1 polymer ?
#
loop_
_entity_poly.entity_id
_entity_poly.type
_entity_poly.pdbx_seq_one_letter_code
_entity_poly.pdbx_strand_id
1 'polypeptide(L)'
;DNTLTSEQIADEWIKLTFSQIPSGQAASTLFSTDWTEKFLVPVKKMMLQSREAAVNYMMPLGFHHIFAMPNTHYGPGPWWAPEGVRKDWTPPYYHQADTNSVGFDRTRFGSDAVSQYHEPLGSQFNDLETCPEKYLLWFHHLPWNYIMKSGRTLWDEICYHYETGMQQVREFQKIWDMVEPYVDTERFTQVQDKLRSQFRNAQIWKDACLLYFQQFSLKPIPYDIDRPVYGLDYLIKNSDNYYGL
;
A
#
# COMPACT_ATOMS: atom_id res chain seq x y z
N ASP A 1 25.89 -5.96 5.50
CA ASP A 1 26.05 -6.75 6.71
C ASP A 1 24.71 -7.38 7.10
N ASN A 2 24.63 -8.71 7.12
CA ASN A 2 23.41 -9.46 7.41
C ASN A 2 23.12 -9.60 8.92
N THR A 3 23.96 -9.01 9.77
CA THR A 3 23.78 -8.99 11.23
C THR A 3 23.03 -7.76 11.72
N LEU A 4 22.87 -6.73 10.87
CA LEU A 4 22.17 -5.50 11.22
C LEU A 4 20.65 -5.66 11.03
N THR A 5 19.88 -5.10 11.97
CA THR A 5 18.42 -5.00 11.82
C THR A 5 18.04 -3.79 10.96
N SER A 6 16.81 -3.78 10.45
CA SER A 6 16.27 -2.64 9.68
C SER A 6 16.30 -1.35 10.50
N GLU A 7 16.03 -1.44 11.80
CA GLU A 7 16.06 -0.31 12.74
C GLU A 7 17.48 0.26 12.89
N GLN A 8 18.48 -0.62 13.00
CA GLN A 8 19.89 -0.20 13.09
C GLN A 8 20.35 0.49 11.80
N ILE A 9 19.98 -0.08 10.65
CA ILE A 9 20.31 0.50 9.34
C ILE A 9 19.63 1.87 9.18
N ALA A 10 18.35 1.98 9.57
CA ALA A 10 17.63 3.25 9.49
C ALA A 10 18.24 4.31 10.42
N ASP A 11 18.60 3.95 11.65
CA ASP A 11 19.27 4.86 12.59
C ASP A 11 20.60 5.39 12.04
N GLU A 12 21.44 4.52 11.50
CA GLU A 12 22.71 4.89 10.91
C GLU A 12 22.51 5.80 9.68
N TRP A 13 21.61 5.42 8.79
CA TRP A 13 21.32 6.19 7.60
C TRP A 13 20.79 7.59 7.92
N ILE A 14 19.85 7.72 8.86
CA ILE A 14 19.27 9.02 9.26
C ILE A 14 20.38 9.90 9.86
N LYS A 15 21.21 9.35 10.76
CA LYS A 15 22.31 10.09 11.37
C LYS A 15 23.34 10.59 10.35
N LEU A 16 23.70 9.75 9.40
CA LEU A 16 24.65 10.14 8.33
C LEU A 16 24.05 11.17 7.37
N THR A 17 22.77 11.00 7.00
CA THR A 17 22.10 11.87 6.03
C THR A 17 21.82 13.26 6.59
N PHE A 18 21.45 13.35 7.87
CA PHE A 18 21.06 14.60 8.53
C PHE A 18 22.09 15.08 9.57
N SER A 19 23.36 14.75 9.36
CA SER A 19 24.48 15.21 10.21
C SER A 19 24.86 16.68 9.98
N GLN A 20 24.32 17.33 8.96
CA GLN A 20 24.54 18.76 8.73
C GLN A 20 23.54 19.57 9.54
N ILE A 21 24.06 20.57 10.26
CA ILE A 21 23.24 21.47 11.07
C ILE A 21 22.53 22.45 10.15
N PRO A 22 21.19 22.59 10.23
CA PRO A 22 20.47 23.65 9.54
C PRO A 22 21.03 25.01 9.95
N SER A 23 21.04 25.97 9.01
CA SER A 23 21.54 27.33 9.25
C SER A 23 20.85 27.96 10.46
N GLY A 24 21.65 28.39 11.44
CA GLY A 24 21.17 29.05 12.66
C GLY A 24 21.03 28.17 13.89
N GLN A 25 21.28 26.85 13.80
CA GLN A 25 21.35 25.96 14.98
C GLN A 25 22.76 25.74 15.47
N ALA A 26 22.90 25.48 16.79
CA ALA A 26 24.20 25.17 17.41
C ALA A 26 24.60 23.71 17.15
N ALA A 27 25.91 23.46 17.00
CA ALA A 27 26.42 22.08 16.82
C ALA A 27 26.05 21.13 17.96
N SER A 28 25.81 21.64 19.16
CA SER A 28 25.37 20.89 20.33
C SER A 28 23.95 20.33 20.23
N THR A 29 23.15 20.75 19.24
CA THR A 29 21.78 20.21 19.03
C THR A 29 21.76 18.87 18.29
N LEU A 30 22.79 18.59 17.47
CA LEU A 30 22.91 17.31 16.79
C LEU A 30 23.10 16.16 17.80
N PHE A 31 22.30 15.10 17.58
CA PHE A 31 22.31 13.90 18.41
C PHE A 31 21.99 14.13 19.89
N SER A 32 21.46 15.32 20.24
CA SER A 32 20.91 15.59 21.58
C SER A 32 19.68 14.71 21.82
N THR A 33 19.23 14.63 23.08
CA THR A 33 17.99 13.95 23.45
C THR A 33 16.81 14.54 22.67
N ASP A 34 16.73 15.87 22.57
CA ASP A 34 15.68 16.57 21.83
C ASP A 34 15.68 16.20 20.33
N TRP A 35 16.84 16.20 19.68
CA TRP A 35 16.98 15.76 18.29
C TRP A 35 16.57 14.30 18.11
N THR A 36 16.95 13.44 19.04
CA THR A 36 16.60 12.02 19.00
C THR A 36 15.10 11.83 19.11
N GLU A 37 14.44 12.46 20.07
CA GLU A 37 13.01 12.28 20.33
C GLU A 37 12.12 12.95 19.26
N LYS A 38 12.50 14.15 18.81
CA LYS A 38 11.65 14.95 17.90
C LYS A 38 11.96 14.74 16.43
N PHE A 39 13.13 14.19 16.08
CA PHE A 39 13.52 13.97 14.70
C PHE A 39 13.81 12.49 14.39
N LEU A 40 14.84 11.89 15.03
CA LEU A 40 15.27 10.53 14.67
C LEU A 40 14.14 9.50 14.84
N VAL A 41 13.49 9.48 16.00
CA VAL A 41 12.45 8.49 16.31
C VAL A 41 11.25 8.58 15.36
N PRO A 42 10.61 9.75 15.13
CA PRO A 42 9.49 9.85 14.22
C PRO A 42 9.87 9.59 12.75
N VAL A 43 11.03 10.06 12.28
CA VAL A 43 11.49 9.80 10.91
C VAL A 43 11.77 8.31 10.70
N LYS A 44 12.45 7.65 11.63
CA LYS A 44 12.67 6.21 11.60
C LYS A 44 11.36 5.44 11.54
N LYS A 45 10.39 5.77 12.39
CA LYS A 45 9.06 5.16 12.39
C LYS A 45 8.40 5.31 11.02
N MET A 46 8.40 6.51 10.45
CA MET A 46 7.86 6.77 9.12
C MET A 46 8.54 5.90 8.05
N MET A 47 9.86 5.82 8.03
CA MET A 47 10.61 5.00 7.08
C MET A 47 10.25 3.52 7.18
N LEU A 48 10.26 2.97 8.39
CA LEU A 48 9.99 1.54 8.62
C LEU A 48 8.53 1.14 8.32
N GLN A 49 7.58 2.08 8.44
CA GLN A 49 6.16 1.85 8.15
C GLN A 49 5.80 2.15 6.69
N SER A 50 6.68 2.78 5.90
CA SER A 50 6.37 3.24 4.55
C SER A 50 5.96 2.11 3.60
N ARG A 51 6.61 0.93 3.72
CA ARG A 51 6.26 -0.25 2.93
C ARG A 51 4.83 -0.74 3.22
N GLU A 52 4.48 -0.88 4.49
CA GLU A 52 3.16 -1.38 4.87
C GLU A 52 2.06 -0.38 4.48
N ALA A 53 2.32 0.92 4.58
CA ALA A 53 1.41 1.94 4.09
C ALA A 53 1.17 1.79 2.57
N ALA A 54 2.24 1.61 1.79
CA ALA A 54 2.14 1.40 0.34
C ALA A 54 1.38 0.11 0.00
N VAL A 55 1.67 -1.00 0.68
CA VAL A 55 0.95 -2.26 0.49
C VAL A 55 -0.54 -2.08 0.78
N ASN A 56 -0.89 -1.41 1.87
CA ASN A 56 -2.27 -1.20 2.27
C ASN A 56 -3.08 -0.42 1.23
N TYR A 57 -2.53 0.67 0.65
CA TYR A 57 -3.30 1.43 -0.33
C TYR A 57 -3.14 0.96 -1.78
N MET A 58 -2.17 0.10 -2.11
CA MET A 58 -1.97 -0.38 -3.48
C MET A 58 -2.47 -1.82 -3.67
N MET A 59 -2.07 -2.75 -2.79
CA MET A 59 -2.28 -4.19 -2.99
C MET A 59 -2.57 -4.93 -1.68
N PRO A 60 -3.60 -4.53 -0.91
CA PRO A 60 -3.91 -5.15 0.36
C PRO A 60 -4.25 -6.63 0.22
N LEU A 61 -3.99 -7.41 1.27
CA LEU A 61 -4.37 -8.81 1.39
C LEU A 61 -3.87 -9.72 0.24
N GLY A 62 -2.83 -9.30 -0.47
CA GLY A 62 -2.30 -10.06 -1.60
C GLY A 62 -2.97 -9.75 -2.94
N PHE A 63 -3.78 -8.69 -3.03
CA PHE A 63 -4.14 -8.13 -4.32
C PHE A 63 -2.88 -7.70 -5.06
N HIS A 64 -2.62 -8.34 -6.18
CA HIS A 64 -1.44 -8.04 -6.99
C HIS A 64 -1.84 -7.80 -8.44
N HIS A 65 -1.02 -7.08 -9.20
CA HIS A 65 -1.28 -6.76 -10.62
C HIS A 65 -2.61 -6.02 -10.87
N ILE A 66 -3.07 -5.19 -9.92
CA ILE A 66 -4.27 -4.36 -10.08
C ILE A 66 -3.95 -2.91 -10.47
N PHE A 67 -2.79 -2.69 -11.08
CA PHE A 67 -2.29 -1.40 -11.52
C PHE A 67 -2.53 -1.15 -13.02
N ALA A 68 -2.48 0.13 -13.42
CA ALA A 68 -2.57 0.52 -14.82
C ALA A 68 -1.36 0.02 -15.61
N MET A 69 -1.60 -0.89 -16.57
CA MET A 69 -0.54 -1.58 -17.32
C MET A 69 0.16 -0.73 -18.38
N PRO A 70 -0.49 0.16 -19.16
CA PRO A 70 0.09 0.61 -20.41
C PRO A 70 1.40 1.37 -20.29
N ASN A 71 1.51 2.36 -19.43
CA ASN A 71 2.62 3.30 -19.55
C ASN A 71 3.68 3.16 -18.47
N THR A 72 3.30 3.04 -17.23
CA THR A 72 4.25 3.18 -16.11
C THR A 72 4.08 2.11 -15.05
N HIS A 73 3.07 1.28 -15.17
CA HIS A 73 2.62 0.40 -14.08
C HIS A 73 2.37 1.17 -12.77
N TYR A 74 2.00 2.45 -12.90
CA TYR A 74 1.74 3.34 -11.80
C TYR A 74 0.27 3.76 -11.76
N GLY A 75 -0.30 3.76 -10.57
CA GLY A 75 -1.71 4.02 -10.37
C GLY A 75 -2.59 2.79 -10.56
N PRO A 76 -3.82 2.85 -10.05
CA PRO A 76 -4.76 1.73 -10.10
C PRO A 76 -5.32 1.53 -11.51
N GLY A 77 -5.54 0.29 -11.85
CA GLY A 77 -6.13 -0.11 -13.14
C GLY A 77 -6.74 -1.50 -13.09
N PRO A 78 -7.53 -1.87 -12.03
CA PRO A 78 -8.09 -3.22 -11.90
C PRO A 78 -8.99 -3.62 -13.08
N TRP A 79 -9.51 -2.64 -13.82
CA TRP A 79 -10.36 -2.82 -15.01
C TRP A 79 -9.59 -3.05 -16.30
N TRP A 80 -8.26 -2.87 -16.32
CA TRP A 80 -7.50 -2.81 -17.56
C TRP A 80 -7.42 -4.17 -18.26
N ALA A 81 -8.14 -4.32 -19.35
CA ALA A 81 -8.18 -5.54 -20.18
C ALA A 81 -8.54 -5.20 -21.65
N PRO A 82 -7.63 -4.50 -22.38
CA PRO A 82 -7.93 -4.11 -23.77
C PRO A 82 -7.95 -5.31 -24.70
N GLU A 83 -8.68 -5.17 -25.80
CA GLU A 83 -8.74 -6.19 -26.85
C GLU A 83 -7.35 -6.50 -27.42
N GLY A 84 -7.09 -7.77 -27.69
CA GLY A 84 -5.82 -8.25 -28.25
C GLY A 84 -4.69 -8.47 -27.25
N VAL A 85 -4.83 -8.04 -26.00
CA VAL A 85 -3.87 -8.35 -24.94
C VAL A 85 -4.12 -9.76 -24.37
N ARG A 86 -3.03 -10.49 -24.11
CA ARG A 86 -3.13 -11.81 -23.45
C ARG A 86 -3.86 -11.65 -22.10
N LYS A 87 -4.84 -12.54 -21.86
CA LYS A 87 -5.66 -12.49 -20.63
C LYS A 87 -4.83 -12.55 -19.35
N ASP A 88 -3.81 -13.40 -19.33
CA ASP A 88 -2.90 -13.58 -18.21
C ASP A 88 -1.92 -12.40 -17.96
N TRP A 89 -2.05 -11.32 -18.75
CA TRP A 89 -1.37 -10.04 -18.55
C TRP A 89 -2.30 -8.94 -18.04
N THR A 90 -3.56 -9.26 -17.83
CA THR A 90 -4.57 -8.27 -17.43
C THR A 90 -4.93 -8.39 -15.95
N PRO A 91 -5.15 -7.27 -15.24
CA PRO A 91 -5.60 -7.30 -13.85
C PRO A 91 -6.80 -8.19 -13.56
N PRO A 92 -7.86 -8.24 -14.39
CA PRO A 92 -8.98 -9.16 -14.18
C PRO A 92 -8.58 -10.64 -14.09
N TYR A 93 -7.53 -11.06 -14.78
CA TYR A 93 -7.00 -12.41 -14.65
C TYR A 93 -6.45 -12.69 -13.24
N TYR A 94 -5.87 -11.69 -12.60
CA TYR A 94 -5.27 -11.85 -11.27
C TYR A 94 -6.26 -11.72 -10.13
N HIS A 95 -7.22 -10.80 -10.22
CA HIS A 95 -8.18 -10.63 -9.13
C HIS A 95 -9.43 -11.49 -9.26
N GLN A 96 -9.79 -11.93 -10.47
CA GLN A 96 -10.95 -12.81 -10.77
C GLN A 96 -12.24 -12.43 -10.03
N ALA A 97 -12.47 -11.13 -9.82
CA ALA A 97 -13.64 -10.65 -9.10
C ALA A 97 -14.93 -10.93 -9.90
N ASP A 98 -15.90 -11.53 -9.23
CA ASP A 98 -17.27 -11.70 -9.69
C ASP A 98 -18.25 -11.33 -8.55
N THR A 99 -19.54 -11.54 -8.76
CA THR A 99 -20.59 -11.23 -7.77
C THR A 99 -20.51 -12.06 -6.50
N ASN A 100 -19.75 -13.13 -6.47
CA ASN A 100 -19.64 -14.05 -5.33
C ASN A 100 -18.32 -13.90 -4.59
N SER A 101 -17.22 -13.69 -5.31
CA SER A 101 -15.88 -13.92 -4.81
C SER A 101 -14.81 -13.09 -5.50
N VAL A 102 -13.58 -13.14 -4.96
CA VAL A 102 -12.41 -12.42 -5.45
C VAL A 102 -11.10 -13.14 -5.06
N GLY A 103 -10.02 -12.89 -5.79
CA GLY A 103 -8.72 -13.51 -5.59
C GLY A 103 -8.45 -14.62 -6.60
N PHE A 104 -7.26 -15.19 -6.58
CA PHE A 104 -6.85 -16.24 -7.49
C PHE A 104 -6.60 -17.55 -6.73
N ASP A 105 -7.28 -18.62 -7.09
CA ASP A 105 -7.01 -19.93 -6.51
C ASP A 105 -5.70 -20.52 -7.07
N ARG A 106 -4.64 -20.36 -6.29
CA ARG A 106 -3.31 -20.94 -6.54
C ARG A 106 -3.01 -22.15 -5.66
N THR A 107 -4.01 -22.63 -4.92
CA THR A 107 -3.89 -23.85 -4.12
C THR A 107 -3.75 -25.09 -5.01
N ARG A 108 -3.50 -26.23 -4.40
CA ARG A 108 -3.45 -27.54 -5.09
C ARG A 108 -4.77 -27.90 -5.77
N PHE A 109 -5.88 -27.29 -5.38
CA PHE A 109 -7.20 -27.48 -6.00
C PHE A 109 -7.45 -26.57 -7.19
N GLY A 110 -6.73 -25.44 -7.26
CA GLY A 110 -6.80 -24.48 -8.36
C GLY A 110 -5.68 -24.67 -9.37
N SER A 111 -4.82 -23.67 -9.52
CA SER A 111 -3.69 -23.71 -10.49
C SER A 111 -2.47 -24.47 -9.99
N ASP A 112 -2.46 -24.94 -8.77
CA ASP A 112 -1.35 -25.65 -8.11
C ASP A 112 -0.02 -24.86 -8.07
N ALA A 113 -0.07 -23.55 -8.16
CA ALA A 113 1.14 -22.73 -8.10
C ALA A 113 1.84 -22.79 -6.74
N VAL A 114 1.14 -23.21 -5.68
CA VAL A 114 1.74 -23.43 -4.36
C VAL A 114 2.79 -24.54 -4.35
N SER A 115 2.71 -25.50 -5.26
CA SER A 115 3.67 -26.61 -5.37
C SER A 115 5.07 -26.18 -5.80
N GLN A 116 5.23 -24.97 -6.33
CA GLN A 116 6.56 -24.39 -6.63
C GLN A 116 7.33 -23.93 -5.39
N TYR A 117 6.66 -23.77 -4.25
CA TYR A 117 7.30 -23.34 -3.01
C TYR A 117 7.81 -24.54 -2.22
N HIS A 118 9.03 -24.39 -1.69
CA HIS A 118 9.62 -25.41 -0.81
C HIS A 118 8.85 -25.48 0.52
N GLU A 119 8.75 -26.68 1.08
CA GLU A 119 8.15 -26.85 2.41
C GLU A 119 8.98 -26.14 3.51
N PRO A 120 8.34 -25.52 4.52
CA PRO A 120 6.91 -25.59 4.84
C PRO A 120 6.03 -24.53 4.13
N LEU A 121 6.59 -23.69 3.27
CA LEU A 121 5.85 -22.56 2.65
C LEU A 121 4.74 -23.03 1.72
N GLY A 122 4.98 -24.09 0.93
CA GLY A 122 3.96 -24.64 0.03
C GLY A 122 2.70 -25.06 0.78
N SER A 123 2.86 -25.80 1.88
CA SER A 123 1.75 -26.21 2.73
C SER A 123 1.08 -25.02 3.42
N GLN A 124 1.88 -24.05 3.92
CA GLN A 124 1.37 -22.85 4.57
C GLN A 124 0.49 -22.01 3.65
N PHE A 125 0.88 -21.81 2.39
CA PHE A 125 0.12 -21.02 1.43
C PHE A 125 -1.08 -21.78 0.87
N ASN A 126 -1.02 -23.13 0.84
CA ASN A 126 -2.10 -23.96 0.37
C ASN A 126 -3.29 -24.00 1.33
N ASP A 127 -3.05 -23.92 2.62
CA ASP A 127 -4.06 -24.00 3.65
C ASP A 127 -4.55 -22.62 4.06
N LEU A 128 -5.88 -22.41 3.97
CA LEU A 128 -6.52 -21.14 4.27
C LEU A 128 -6.29 -20.66 5.72
N GLU A 129 -6.23 -21.60 6.68
CA GLU A 129 -6.05 -21.28 8.10
C GLU A 129 -4.62 -20.81 8.41
N THR A 130 -3.63 -21.34 7.68
CA THR A 130 -2.21 -21.02 7.90
C THR A 130 -1.68 -19.97 6.95
N CYS A 131 -2.37 -19.68 5.85
CA CYS A 131 -1.97 -18.65 4.91
C CYS A 131 -1.95 -17.26 5.58
N PRO A 132 -0.82 -16.53 5.55
CA PRO A 132 -0.80 -15.18 6.08
C PRO A 132 -1.78 -14.28 5.34
N GLU A 133 -2.60 -13.51 6.06
CA GLU A 133 -3.65 -12.65 5.45
C GLU A 133 -3.09 -11.69 4.39
N LYS A 134 -1.86 -11.20 4.56
CA LYS A 134 -1.18 -10.34 3.58
C LYS A 134 -0.95 -10.99 2.21
N TYR A 135 -1.13 -12.30 2.07
CA TYR A 135 -1.02 -13.05 0.81
C TYR A 135 -2.32 -13.75 0.43
N LEU A 136 -3.39 -13.53 1.18
CA LEU A 136 -4.61 -14.31 1.10
C LEU A 136 -5.21 -14.33 -0.31
N LEU A 137 -5.43 -13.18 -0.91
CA LEU A 137 -6.04 -13.07 -2.25
C LEU A 137 -5.06 -13.40 -3.40
N TRP A 138 -3.78 -13.53 -3.08
CA TRP A 138 -2.81 -14.06 -4.04
C TRP A 138 -2.91 -15.57 -4.18
N PHE A 139 -3.24 -16.29 -3.11
CA PHE A 139 -3.29 -17.74 -3.11
C PHE A 139 -4.69 -18.32 -3.10
N HIS A 140 -5.70 -17.60 -2.64
CA HIS A 140 -7.06 -18.08 -2.46
C HIS A 140 -8.08 -17.21 -3.17
N HIS A 141 -9.12 -17.85 -3.69
CA HIS A 141 -10.30 -17.22 -4.25
C HIS A 141 -11.43 -17.32 -3.24
N LEU A 142 -11.85 -16.18 -2.66
CA LEU A 142 -12.70 -16.15 -1.49
C LEU A 142 -13.99 -15.35 -1.69
N PRO A 143 -15.09 -15.77 -1.06
CA PRO A 143 -16.33 -15.01 -1.12
C PRO A 143 -16.21 -13.67 -0.39
N TRP A 144 -16.90 -12.63 -0.90
CA TRP A 144 -16.90 -11.29 -0.32
C TRP A 144 -17.33 -11.23 1.15
N ASN A 145 -18.11 -12.21 1.63
CA ASN A 145 -18.55 -12.33 3.01
C ASN A 145 -17.69 -13.28 3.85
N TYR A 146 -16.56 -13.73 3.35
CA TYR A 146 -15.60 -14.50 4.15
C TYR A 146 -15.22 -13.71 5.40
N ILE A 147 -15.23 -14.38 6.56
CA ILE A 147 -14.90 -13.71 7.84
C ILE A 147 -13.40 -13.78 8.08
N MET A 148 -12.78 -12.62 8.13
CA MET A 148 -11.36 -12.42 8.40
C MET A 148 -11.04 -12.60 9.89
N LYS A 149 -9.76 -12.73 10.23
CA LYS A 149 -9.31 -12.84 11.65
C LYS A 149 -9.71 -11.63 12.50
N SER A 150 -9.90 -10.48 11.88
CA SER A 150 -10.43 -9.26 12.53
C SER A 150 -11.90 -9.38 12.94
N GLY A 151 -12.64 -10.38 12.45
CA GLY A 151 -14.08 -10.51 12.58
C GLY A 151 -14.89 -9.74 11.53
N ARG A 152 -14.23 -8.99 10.64
CA ARG A 152 -14.88 -8.29 9.52
C ARG A 152 -15.11 -9.23 8.34
N THR A 153 -16.01 -8.84 7.43
CA THR A 153 -16.09 -9.49 6.13
C THR A 153 -14.85 -9.15 5.28
N LEU A 154 -14.53 -9.99 4.30
CA LEU A 154 -13.43 -9.72 3.35
C LEU A 154 -13.60 -8.36 2.66
N TRP A 155 -14.83 -8.02 2.25
CA TRP A 155 -15.11 -6.72 1.66
C TRP A 155 -14.78 -5.56 2.61
N ASP A 156 -15.26 -5.62 3.84
CA ASP A 156 -14.98 -4.57 4.82
C ASP A 156 -13.48 -4.49 5.11
N GLU A 157 -12.79 -5.63 5.24
CA GLU A 157 -11.35 -5.67 5.49
C GLU A 157 -10.56 -5.01 4.35
N ILE A 158 -10.92 -5.28 3.10
CA ILE A 158 -10.35 -4.58 1.92
C ILE A 158 -10.55 -3.07 2.05
N CYS A 159 -11.77 -2.63 2.38
CA CYS A 159 -12.08 -1.20 2.54
C CYS A 159 -11.21 -0.56 3.63
N TYR A 160 -11.08 -1.22 4.77
CA TYR A 160 -10.27 -0.69 5.90
C TYR A 160 -8.77 -0.69 5.60
N HIS A 161 -8.25 -1.65 4.84
CA HIS A 161 -6.86 -1.63 4.41
C HIS A 161 -6.55 -0.42 3.52
N TYR A 162 -7.38 -0.16 2.51
CA TYR A 162 -7.22 1.01 1.64
C TYR A 162 -7.28 2.32 2.43
N GLU A 163 -8.24 2.44 3.33
CA GLU A 163 -8.37 3.61 4.21
C GLU A 163 -7.14 3.77 5.10
N THR A 164 -6.71 2.69 5.76
CA THR A 164 -5.53 2.69 6.64
C THR A 164 -4.28 3.13 5.90
N GLY A 165 -4.04 2.61 4.70
CA GLY A 165 -2.87 2.99 3.90
C GLY A 165 -2.86 4.47 3.53
N MET A 166 -4.01 5.01 3.11
CA MET A 166 -4.17 6.43 2.82
C MET A 166 -3.94 7.30 4.06
N GLN A 167 -4.52 6.93 5.21
CA GLN A 167 -4.35 7.67 6.46
C GLN A 167 -2.91 7.61 6.99
N GLN A 168 -2.21 6.49 6.80
CA GLN A 168 -0.80 6.38 7.14
C GLN A 168 0.07 7.38 6.35
N VAL A 169 -0.20 7.57 5.06
CA VAL A 169 0.52 8.58 4.27
C VAL A 169 0.19 10.00 4.76
N ARG A 170 -1.06 10.27 5.15
CA ARG A 170 -1.44 11.55 5.79
C ARG A 170 -0.68 11.78 7.10
N GLU A 171 -0.48 10.73 7.88
CA GLU A 171 0.31 10.82 9.12
C GLU A 171 1.79 11.08 8.83
N PHE A 172 2.34 10.49 7.76
CA PHE A 172 3.71 10.77 7.32
C PHE A 172 3.91 12.24 6.95
N GLN A 173 2.92 12.88 6.33
CA GLN A 173 2.97 14.33 6.08
C GLN A 173 3.07 15.13 7.37
N LYS A 174 2.23 14.81 8.37
CA LYS A 174 2.26 15.50 9.67
C LYS A 174 3.61 15.29 10.39
N ILE A 175 4.14 14.06 10.35
CA ILE A 175 5.46 13.78 10.92
C ILE A 175 6.52 14.63 10.21
N TRP A 176 6.48 14.70 8.88
CA TRP A 176 7.45 15.48 8.12
C TRP A 176 7.34 16.98 8.40
N ASP A 177 6.12 17.52 8.49
CA ASP A 177 5.91 18.92 8.86
C ASP A 177 6.48 19.25 10.26
N MET A 178 6.35 18.35 11.23
CA MET A 178 6.91 18.55 12.57
C MET A 178 8.44 18.55 12.62
N VAL A 179 9.10 17.89 11.67
CA VAL A 179 10.58 17.78 11.67
C VAL A 179 11.27 18.88 10.84
N GLU A 180 10.52 19.82 10.29
CA GLU A 180 11.07 20.97 9.53
C GLU A 180 12.27 21.65 10.21
N PRO A 181 12.27 21.92 11.54
CA PRO A 181 13.39 22.59 12.19
C PRO A 181 14.71 21.81 12.14
N TYR A 182 14.70 20.53 11.83
CA TYR A 182 15.84 19.63 11.86
C TYR A 182 16.40 19.28 10.47
N VAL A 183 15.76 19.79 9.41
CA VAL A 183 16.10 19.48 8.02
C VAL A 183 16.40 20.77 7.26
N ASP A 184 17.37 20.74 6.34
CA ASP A 184 17.57 21.88 5.44
C ASP A 184 16.36 22.07 4.53
N THR A 185 16.13 23.32 4.12
CA THR A 185 14.96 23.75 3.37
C THR A 185 14.79 22.99 2.05
N GLU A 186 15.87 22.66 1.35
CA GLU A 186 15.81 21.98 0.08
C GLU A 186 15.24 20.56 0.23
N ARG A 187 15.86 19.76 1.11
CA ARG A 187 15.41 18.40 1.38
C ARG A 187 14.00 18.38 2.00
N PHE A 188 13.72 19.32 2.92
CA PHE A 188 12.40 19.44 3.52
C PHE A 188 11.32 19.62 2.46
N THR A 189 11.46 20.61 1.58
CA THR A 189 10.50 20.92 0.53
C THR A 189 10.33 19.76 -0.46
N GLN A 190 11.44 19.15 -0.89
CA GLN A 190 11.39 18.02 -1.83
C GLN A 190 10.62 16.82 -1.27
N VAL A 191 10.85 16.47 -0.02
CA VAL A 191 10.14 15.33 0.60
C VAL A 191 8.69 15.68 0.90
N GLN A 192 8.41 16.92 1.35
CA GLN A 192 7.04 17.39 1.57
C GLN A 192 6.19 17.28 0.29
N ASP A 193 6.72 17.72 -0.85
CA ASP A 193 6.02 17.64 -2.13
C ASP A 193 5.78 16.19 -2.58
N LYS A 194 6.78 15.30 -2.35
CA LYS A 194 6.62 13.87 -2.64
C LYS A 194 5.56 13.21 -1.76
N LEU A 195 5.52 13.52 -0.47
CA LEU A 195 4.51 13.00 0.45
C LEU A 195 3.10 13.51 0.11
N ARG A 196 2.97 14.78 -0.31
CA ARG A 196 1.70 15.33 -0.82
C ARG A 196 1.22 14.59 -2.07
N SER A 197 2.13 14.35 -3.00
CA SER A 197 1.84 13.56 -4.20
C SER A 197 1.47 12.11 -3.86
N GLN A 198 2.20 11.48 -2.94
CA GLN A 198 1.90 10.13 -2.48
C GLN A 198 0.53 10.04 -1.81
N PHE A 199 0.14 11.02 -0.99
CA PHE A 199 -1.19 11.04 -0.38
C PHE A 199 -2.30 11.11 -1.44
N ARG A 200 -2.15 12.00 -2.43
CA ARG A 200 -3.09 12.10 -3.55
C ARG A 200 -3.21 10.77 -4.31
N ASN A 201 -2.09 10.14 -4.56
CA ASN A 201 -2.05 8.83 -5.20
C ASN A 201 -2.71 7.74 -4.35
N ALA A 202 -2.47 7.71 -3.04
CA ALA A 202 -3.11 6.77 -2.13
C ALA A 202 -4.65 6.93 -2.14
N GLN A 203 -5.13 8.16 -2.21
CA GLN A 203 -6.56 8.46 -2.35
C GLN A 203 -7.12 7.96 -3.68
N ILE A 204 -6.41 8.20 -4.80
CA ILE A 204 -6.79 7.69 -6.13
C ILE A 204 -6.86 6.16 -6.12
N TRP A 205 -5.87 5.49 -5.54
CA TRP A 205 -5.86 4.04 -5.41
C TRP A 205 -7.07 3.52 -4.63
N LYS A 206 -7.34 4.10 -3.46
CA LYS A 206 -8.50 3.76 -2.64
C LYS A 206 -9.80 3.94 -3.44
N ASP A 207 -10.02 5.12 -3.98
CA ASP A 207 -11.26 5.45 -4.69
C ASP A 207 -11.48 4.52 -5.87
N ALA A 208 -10.46 4.32 -6.70
CA ALA A 208 -10.53 3.47 -7.88
C ALA A 208 -10.83 2.00 -7.54
N CYS A 209 -10.07 1.44 -6.61
CA CYS A 209 -10.23 0.03 -6.26
C CYS A 209 -11.56 -0.23 -5.53
N LEU A 210 -11.93 0.62 -4.57
CA LEU A 210 -13.19 0.44 -3.85
C LEU A 210 -14.41 0.58 -4.77
N LEU A 211 -14.45 1.60 -5.63
CA LEU A 211 -15.55 1.79 -6.56
C LEU A 211 -15.61 0.67 -7.61
N TYR A 212 -14.46 0.19 -8.09
CA TYR A 212 -14.41 -0.90 -9.03
C TYR A 212 -14.89 -2.23 -8.42
N PHE A 213 -14.34 -2.64 -7.28
CA PHE A 213 -14.71 -3.89 -6.63
C PHE A 213 -16.12 -3.85 -6.01
N GLN A 214 -16.64 -2.66 -5.68
CA GLN A 214 -18.01 -2.52 -5.22
C GLN A 214 -19.04 -2.97 -6.28
N GLN A 215 -18.74 -2.86 -7.57
CA GLN A 215 -19.63 -3.34 -8.64
C GLN A 215 -19.81 -4.86 -8.61
N PHE A 216 -18.85 -5.59 -8.06
CA PHE A 216 -18.90 -7.03 -7.90
C PHE A 216 -19.44 -7.44 -6.53
N SER A 217 -18.90 -6.87 -5.46
CA SER A 217 -19.31 -7.21 -4.10
C SER A 217 -20.77 -6.85 -3.81
N LEU A 218 -21.31 -5.85 -4.51
CA LEU A 218 -22.66 -5.28 -4.31
C LEU A 218 -22.91 -4.84 -2.86
N LYS A 219 -21.85 -4.55 -2.10
CA LYS A 219 -21.90 -4.15 -0.70
C LYS A 219 -21.57 -2.65 -0.56
N PRO A 220 -22.15 -1.96 0.42
CA PRO A 220 -21.78 -0.58 0.69
C PRO A 220 -20.33 -0.50 1.21
N ILE A 221 -19.64 0.59 0.87
CA ILE A 221 -18.41 0.97 1.57
C ILE A 221 -18.80 1.37 3.00
N PRO A 222 -18.09 0.88 4.06
CA PRO A 222 -18.38 1.22 5.46
C PRO A 222 -18.51 2.74 5.66
N TYR A 223 -19.46 3.17 6.50
CA TYR A 223 -19.84 4.58 6.59
C TYR A 223 -18.77 5.47 7.24
N ASP A 224 -17.90 4.89 8.04
CA ASP A 224 -16.80 5.54 8.76
C ASP A 224 -15.51 5.67 7.94
N ILE A 225 -15.50 5.13 6.72
CA ILE A 225 -14.42 5.31 5.75
C ILE A 225 -14.67 6.59 4.94
N ASP A 226 -13.60 7.36 4.70
CA ASP A 226 -13.64 8.55 3.85
C ASP A 226 -14.25 8.22 2.48
N ARG A 227 -15.27 8.96 2.08
CA ARG A 227 -15.95 8.74 0.79
C ARG A 227 -15.03 9.01 -0.39
N PRO A 228 -15.19 8.26 -1.51
CA PRO A 228 -14.48 8.54 -2.74
C PRO A 228 -14.66 10.00 -3.17
N VAL A 229 -13.56 10.64 -3.54
CA VAL A 229 -13.54 12.00 -4.07
C VAL A 229 -13.77 11.98 -5.58
N TYR A 230 -13.26 10.94 -6.24
CA TYR A 230 -13.37 10.78 -7.69
C TYR A 230 -14.39 9.67 -8.01
N GLY A 231 -15.21 9.89 -9.05
CA GLY A 231 -16.06 8.83 -9.60
C GLY A 231 -15.27 7.84 -10.46
N LEU A 232 -15.72 6.59 -10.54
CA LEU A 232 -15.03 5.54 -11.27
C LEU A 232 -14.82 5.88 -12.76
N ASP A 233 -15.84 6.40 -13.44
CA ASP A 233 -15.73 6.79 -14.86
C ASP A 233 -14.64 7.84 -15.09
N TYR A 234 -14.51 8.80 -14.17
CA TYR A 234 -13.44 9.79 -14.21
C TYR A 234 -12.07 9.14 -14.04
N LEU A 235 -11.93 8.22 -13.09
CA LEU A 235 -10.68 7.50 -12.83
C LEU A 235 -10.28 6.61 -13.99
N ILE A 236 -11.22 5.88 -14.58
CA ILE A 236 -10.98 5.06 -15.77
C ILE A 236 -10.51 5.92 -16.94
N LYS A 237 -11.21 7.01 -17.22
CA LYS A 237 -10.89 7.92 -18.33
C LYS A 237 -9.51 8.56 -18.20
N ASN A 238 -9.04 8.78 -16.97
CA ASN A 238 -7.77 9.45 -16.68
C ASN A 238 -6.67 8.47 -16.22
N SER A 239 -6.87 7.16 -16.36
CA SER A 239 -5.93 6.13 -15.88
C SER A 239 -4.53 6.23 -16.48
N ASP A 240 -4.39 6.82 -17.66
CA ASP A 240 -3.10 7.02 -18.33
C ASP A 240 -2.33 8.25 -17.82
N ASN A 241 -2.92 9.07 -16.97
CA ASN A 241 -2.33 10.34 -16.53
C ASN A 241 -2.62 10.69 -15.06
N TYR A 242 -2.49 9.74 -14.16
CA TYR A 242 -2.67 10.01 -12.72
C TYR A 242 -1.64 11.00 -12.12
N TYR A 243 -0.55 11.27 -12.82
CA TYR A 243 0.44 12.27 -12.37
C TYR A 243 -0.06 13.72 -12.46
N GLY A 244 -1.08 13.98 -13.27
CA GLY A 244 -1.66 15.30 -13.48
C GLY A 244 -2.92 15.59 -12.68
N LEU A 245 -3.37 14.64 -11.83
CA LEU A 245 -4.59 14.76 -11.03
C LEU A 245 -4.33 15.37 -9.65
#